data_d44f39545d9992a9e2dcf222c499bbfa
#
_entry.id   d44f39545d9992a9e2dcf222c499bbfa
#
_cell.length_a   1.000
_cell.length_b   1.000
_cell.length_c   1.000
_cell.angle_alpha   90.00
_cell.angle_beta   90.00
_cell.angle_gamma   90.00
#
_symmetry.space_group_name_H-M   'P 1'
#
loop_
_entity.id
_entity.type
_entity.pdbx_description
1 polymer ?
#
loop_
_entity_poly.entity_id
_entity_poly.type
_entity_poly.pdbx_seq_one_letter_code
_entity_poly.pdbx_strand_id
1 'polypeptide(L)'
;MKRLVCLLMIALLVIGGCAKKDEEKKAVCRMTTDGISDEMTIEALNDTVVTSKSVMKLPFSLYGLTTDDEKAQFAEQMMAGFTQVDGIEITSESTDDEFILTLEVDYSTVAFESLLQLGMMNESDMDVEIISFEKTVEGLKTSGYTCE
;
A
#
# COMPACT_ATOMS: atom_id res chain seq x y z
N MET A 1 26.09 -66.79 -29.35
CA MET A 1 26.42 -65.35 -29.20
C MET A 1 25.27 -64.53 -29.70
N LYS A 2 24.34 -64.16 -28.84
CA LYS A 2 23.28 -63.23 -29.14
C LYS A 2 23.20 -62.28 -27.97
N ARG A 3 23.62 -61.04 -28.21
CA ARG A 3 23.62 -59.95 -27.24
C ARG A 3 22.16 -59.47 -27.01
N LEU A 4 21.63 -59.70 -25.81
CA LEU A 4 20.36 -59.20 -25.38
C LEU A 4 20.64 -57.81 -24.78
N VAL A 5 20.26 -56.78 -25.51
CA VAL A 5 20.32 -55.39 -25.04
C VAL A 5 19.04 -55.14 -24.29
N CYS A 6 19.11 -55.12 -22.94
CA CYS A 6 18.05 -54.64 -22.11
C CYS A 6 17.98 -53.11 -22.18
N LEU A 7 17.01 -52.61 -22.93
CA LEU A 7 16.61 -51.21 -22.92
C LEU A 7 15.85 -50.92 -21.60
N LEU A 8 16.56 -50.37 -20.63
CA LEU A 8 15.97 -49.82 -19.42
C LEU A 8 15.33 -48.47 -19.81
N MET A 9 14.03 -48.47 -20.07
CA MET A 9 13.25 -47.25 -20.13
C MET A 9 13.14 -46.69 -18.70
N ILE A 10 13.97 -45.70 -18.41
CA ILE A 10 13.80 -44.86 -17.25
C ILE A 10 12.64 -43.89 -17.57
N ALA A 11 11.44 -44.22 -17.07
CA ALA A 11 10.34 -43.31 -17.05
C ALA A 11 10.67 -42.19 -16.03
N LEU A 12 11.17 -41.08 -16.52
CA LEU A 12 11.23 -39.82 -15.76
C LEU A 12 9.79 -39.40 -15.50
N LEU A 13 9.27 -39.79 -14.34
CA LEU A 13 8.11 -39.13 -13.75
C LEU A 13 8.53 -37.71 -13.39
N VAL A 14 8.32 -36.78 -14.30
CA VAL A 14 8.29 -35.36 -14.02
C VAL A 14 7.05 -35.15 -13.13
N ILE A 15 7.26 -35.25 -11.81
CA ILE A 15 6.28 -34.75 -10.84
C ILE A 15 6.32 -33.23 -11.01
N GLY A 16 5.54 -32.73 -11.95
CA GLY A 16 5.20 -31.31 -12.05
C GLY A 16 4.40 -30.96 -10.80
N GLY A 17 5.09 -30.65 -9.71
CA GLY A 17 4.48 -29.95 -8.59
C GLY A 17 4.01 -28.61 -9.16
N CYS A 18 2.70 -28.45 -9.33
CA CYS A 18 2.09 -27.14 -9.47
C CYS A 18 2.30 -26.41 -8.13
N ALA A 19 3.49 -25.87 -7.92
CA ALA A 19 3.63 -24.78 -6.98
C ALA A 19 2.72 -23.68 -7.54
N LYS A 20 1.61 -23.37 -6.84
CA LYS A 20 0.81 -22.18 -7.14
C LYS A 20 1.82 -21.04 -7.11
N LYS A 21 2.04 -20.44 -8.28
CA LYS A 21 2.88 -19.27 -8.40
C LYS A 21 2.12 -18.16 -7.67
N ASP A 22 2.75 -17.52 -6.70
CA ASP A 22 2.15 -16.38 -6.05
C ASP A 22 1.78 -15.33 -7.09
N GLU A 23 0.56 -14.84 -7.00
CA GLU A 23 0.01 -13.84 -7.91
C GLU A 23 0.24 -12.46 -7.28
N GLU A 24 1.07 -11.65 -7.93
CA GLU A 24 1.24 -10.24 -7.55
C GLU A 24 0.04 -9.45 -8.09
N LYS A 25 -0.61 -8.69 -7.19
CA LYS A 25 -1.72 -7.80 -7.51
C LYS A 25 -1.33 -6.38 -7.16
N LYS A 26 -1.81 -5.43 -7.97
CA LYS A 26 -1.61 -3.99 -7.74
C LYS A 26 -2.87 -3.24 -8.13
N ALA A 27 -3.26 -2.28 -7.31
CA ALA A 27 -4.30 -1.31 -7.64
C ALA A 27 -3.79 0.10 -7.38
N VAL A 28 -4.20 1.03 -8.22
CA VAL A 28 -3.99 2.47 -8.03
C VAL A 28 -5.35 3.12 -7.93
N CYS A 29 -5.64 3.70 -6.77
CA CYS A 29 -6.92 4.32 -6.46
C CYS A 29 -6.73 5.82 -6.29
N ARG A 30 -7.56 6.63 -6.96
CA ARG A 30 -7.45 8.09 -6.94
C ARG A 30 -8.76 8.72 -6.51
N MET A 31 -8.65 9.75 -5.69
CA MET A 31 -9.78 10.59 -5.29
C MET A 31 -9.37 12.06 -5.31
N THR A 32 -10.32 12.93 -5.62
CA THR A 32 -10.15 14.38 -5.43
C THR A 32 -11.41 14.90 -4.74
N THR A 33 -11.24 15.53 -3.59
CA THR A 33 -12.34 16.11 -2.81
C THR A 33 -11.94 17.48 -2.33
N ASP A 34 -12.75 18.48 -2.60
CA ASP A 34 -12.54 19.88 -2.20
C ASP A 34 -11.16 20.44 -2.62
N GLY A 35 -10.63 19.98 -3.74
CA GLY A 35 -9.33 20.39 -4.26
C GLY A 35 -8.12 19.62 -3.70
N ILE A 36 -8.31 18.79 -2.68
CA ILE A 36 -7.30 17.85 -2.18
C ILE A 36 -7.33 16.58 -3.02
N SER A 37 -6.19 16.15 -3.55
CA SER A 37 -6.08 14.88 -4.27
C SER A 37 -5.32 13.86 -3.44
N ASP A 38 -5.78 12.60 -3.49
CA ASP A 38 -5.12 11.47 -2.90
C ASP A 38 -5.00 10.34 -3.93
N GLU A 39 -3.79 9.81 -4.08
CA GLU A 39 -3.49 8.64 -4.87
C GLU A 39 -2.96 7.54 -3.97
N MET A 40 -3.70 6.44 -3.88
CA MET A 40 -3.32 5.28 -3.09
C MET A 40 -2.92 4.13 -4.00
N THR A 41 -1.70 3.64 -3.86
CA THR A 41 -1.21 2.42 -4.49
C THR A 41 -1.22 1.30 -3.47
N ILE A 42 -1.81 0.15 -3.83
CA ILE A 42 -1.91 -1.05 -2.99
C ILE A 42 -1.26 -2.20 -3.72
N GLU A 43 -0.34 -2.89 -3.07
CA GLU A 43 0.31 -4.08 -3.61
C GLU A 43 0.02 -5.28 -2.72
N ALA A 44 -0.21 -6.44 -3.35
CA ALA A 44 -0.58 -7.67 -2.65
C ALA A 44 0.04 -8.90 -3.29
N LEU A 45 0.22 -9.93 -2.48
CA LEU A 45 0.50 -11.30 -2.92
C LEU A 45 -0.76 -12.13 -2.72
N ASN A 46 -1.28 -12.68 -3.82
CA ASN A 46 -2.59 -13.33 -3.87
C ASN A 46 -3.70 -12.34 -3.47
N ASP A 47 -4.34 -12.53 -2.32
CA ASP A 47 -5.32 -11.58 -1.77
C ASP A 47 -4.82 -10.89 -0.49
N THR A 48 -3.54 -11.04 -0.13
CA THR A 48 -2.98 -10.41 1.08
C THR A 48 -2.23 -9.13 0.70
N VAL A 49 -2.69 -7.99 1.20
CA VAL A 49 -1.98 -6.70 1.04
C VAL A 49 -0.63 -6.79 1.74
N VAL A 50 0.43 -6.43 1.04
CA VAL A 50 1.80 -6.39 1.57
C VAL A 50 2.30 -4.98 1.76
N THR A 51 1.95 -4.06 0.86
CA THR A 51 2.29 -2.64 0.99
C THR A 51 1.14 -1.75 0.57
N SER A 52 1.08 -0.56 1.15
CA SER A 52 0.26 0.53 0.63
C SER A 52 1.05 1.83 0.65
N LYS A 53 0.80 2.68 -0.34
CA LYS A 53 1.40 4.01 -0.46
C LYS A 53 0.31 5.01 -0.81
N SER A 54 0.12 6.01 0.05
CA SER A 54 -0.76 7.16 -0.20
C SER A 54 0.09 8.39 -0.49
N VAL A 55 -0.27 9.13 -1.54
CA VAL A 55 0.31 10.41 -1.90
C VAL A 55 -0.81 11.45 -1.90
N MET A 56 -0.85 12.25 -0.86
CA MET A 56 -1.85 13.31 -0.68
C MET A 56 -1.26 14.66 -1.06
N LYS A 57 -1.98 15.42 -1.89
CA LYS A 57 -1.61 16.77 -2.31
C LYS A 57 -2.58 17.78 -1.78
N LEU A 58 -2.06 18.73 -1.02
CA LEU A 58 -2.81 19.79 -0.36
C LEU A 58 -2.40 21.14 -0.94
N PRO A 59 -3.19 21.73 -1.84
CA PRO A 59 -2.90 23.06 -2.39
C PRO A 59 -2.89 24.13 -1.30
N PHE A 60 -1.84 24.94 -1.23
CA PHE A 60 -1.71 25.99 -0.23
C PHE A 60 -2.82 27.05 -0.34
N SER A 61 -3.37 27.24 -1.54
CA SER A 61 -4.47 28.14 -1.78
C SER A 61 -5.74 27.79 -0.99
N LEU A 62 -5.97 26.51 -0.68
CA LEU A 62 -7.13 26.07 0.12
C LEU A 62 -7.04 26.57 1.59
N TYR A 63 -5.83 26.79 2.06
CA TYR A 63 -5.54 27.25 3.43
C TYR A 63 -5.22 28.75 3.48
N GLY A 64 -5.28 29.45 2.33
CA GLY A 64 -4.98 30.88 2.23
C GLY A 64 -3.51 31.24 2.48
N LEU A 65 -2.59 30.25 2.32
CA LEU A 65 -1.16 30.43 2.55
C LEU A 65 -0.53 31.07 1.32
N THR A 66 0.04 32.27 1.49
CA THR A 66 0.56 33.07 0.38
C THR A 66 2.06 33.33 0.46
N THR A 67 2.62 33.26 1.64
CA THR A 67 4.07 33.49 1.87
C THR A 67 4.82 32.20 2.11
N ASP A 68 6.11 32.18 1.82
CA ASP A 68 6.96 31.01 2.03
C ASP A 68 7.06 30.64 3.52
N ASP A 69 7.03 31.64 4.41
CA ASP A 69 7.07 31.43 5.86
C ASP A 69 5.79 30.72 6.35
N GLU A 70 4.62 31.11 5.87
CA GLU A 70 3.34 30.46 6.20
C GLU A 70 3.30 29.00 5.69
N LYS A 71 3.78 28.76 4.46
CA LYS A 71 3.87 27.43 3.87
C LYS A 71 4.83 26.53 4.65
N ALA A 72 6.00 27.05 5.03
CA ALA A 72 6.97 26.31 5.83
C ALA A 72 6.42 25.96 7.23
N GLN A 73 5.73 26.91 7.88
CA GLN A 73 5.10 26.66 9.17
C GLN A 73 3.97 25.63 9.08
N PHE A 74 3.18 25.67 8.01
CA PHE A 74 2.14 24.66 7.74
C PHE A 74 2.76 23.28 7.61
N ALA A 75 3.82 23.12 6.80
CA ALA A 75 4.52 21.86 6.62
C ALA A 75 5.07 21.31 7.94
N GLU A 76 5.68 22.16 8.76
CA GLU A 76 6.19 21.76 10.07
C GLU A 76 5.07 21.29 11.00
N GLN A 77 3.94 22.00 11.05
CA GLN A 77 2.79 21.63 11.86
C GLN A 77 2.15 20.30 11.40
N MET A 78 2.05 20.09 10.09
CA MET A 78 1.53 18.84 9.53
C MET A 78 2.41 17.66 9.93
N MET A 79 3.73 17.81 9.87
CA MET A 79 4.66 16.74 10.21
C MET A 79 4.83 16.51 11.71
N ALA A 80 4.60 17.52 12.55
CA ALA A 80 4.76 17.42 14.00
C ALA A 80 3.81 16.43 14.68
N GLY A 81 2.68 16.10 14.03
CA GLY A 81 1.70 15.12 14.52
C GLY A 81 2.09 13.65 14.30
N PHE A 82 3.11 13.40 13.49
CA PHE A 82 3.50 12.04 13.16
C PHE A 82 4.68 11.56 14.02
N THR A 83 4.52 10.38 14.59
CA THR A 83 5.60 9.65 15.28
C THR A 83 6.16 8.59 14.34
N GLN A 84 7.48 8.36 14.41
CA GLN A 84 8.08 7.26 13.68
C GLN A 84 7.61 5.92 14.24
N VAL A 85 7.16 5.05 13.36
CA VAL A 85 6.69 3.70 13.66
C VAL A 85 7.35 2.72 12.70
N ASP A 86 7.83 1.59 13.20
CA ASP A 86 8.43 0.57 12.35
C ASP A 86 7.40 0.05 11.33
N GLY A 87 7.80 -0.03 10.07
CA GLY A 87 6.92 -0.42 8.96
C GLY A 87 6.05 0.70 8.41
N ILE A 88 6.18 1.94 8.91
CA ILE A 88 5.49 3.12 8.38
C ILE A 88 6.52 4.20 8.07
N GLU A 89 6.56 4.63 6.82
CA GLU A 89 7.37 5.74 6.37
C GLU A 89 6.46 6.93 6.01
N ILE A 90 6.75 8.09 6.60
CA ILE A 90 6.02 9.33 6.35
C ILE A 90 7.02 10.36 5.88
N THR A 91 6.81 10.87 4.67
CA THR A 91 7.65 11.90 4.08
C THR A 91 6.79 13.04 3.56
N SER A 92 7.37 14.23 3.45
CA SER A 92 6.69 15.38 2.88
C SER A 92 7.60 16.16 1.97
N GLU A 93 6.97 16.81 0.98
CA GLU A 93 7.61 17.74 0.06
C GLU A 93 6.71 18.98 -0.07
N SER A 94 7.31 20.16 -0.17
CA SER A 94 6.61 21.40 -0.48
C SER A 94 7.07 21.91 -1.84
N THR A 95 6.13 22.17 -2.72
CA THR A 95 6.35 22.92 -3.97
C THR A 95 5.93 24.39 -3.77
N ASP A 96 5.94 25.17 -4.84
CA ASP A 96 5.44 26.56 -4.78
C ASP A 96 3.93 26.63 -4.49
N ASP A 97 3.16 25.61 -4.93
CA ASP A 97 1.71 25.64 -4.93
C ASP A 97 1.05 24.66 -3.94
N GLU A 98 1.74 23.59 -3.56
CA GLU A 98 1.14 22.52 -2.76
C GLU A 98 2.12 21.87 -1.78
N PHE A 99 1.56 21.36 -0.68
CA PHE A 99 2.20 20.43 0.24
C PHE A 99 1.84 19.00 -0.17
N ILE A 100 2.85 18.14 -0.31
CA ILE A 100 2.70 16.74 -0.69
C ILE A 100 3.09 15.89 0.50
N LEU A 101 2.16 15.07 0.99
CA LEU A 101 2.37 14.11 2.06
C LEU A 101 2.37 12.71 1.47
N THR A 102 3.43 11.96 1.71
CA THR A 102 3.52 10.55 1.32
C THR A 102 3.55 9.69 2.58
N LEU A 103 2.64 8.73 2.63
CA LEU A 103 2.55 7.70 3.66
C LEU A 103 2.74 6.34 3.00
N GLU A 104 3.72 5.58 3.45
CA GLU A 104 3.99 4.21 2.98
C GLU A 104 3.94 3.24 4.15
N VAL A 105 3.21 2.14 4.00
CA VAL A 105 3.02 1.12 5.03
C VAL A 105 3.46 -0.23 4.50
N ASP A 106 4.38 -0.87 5.21
CA ASP A 106 4.77 -2.27 5.01
C ASP A 106 4.05 -3.14 6.04
N TYR A 107 3.00 -3.81 5.60
CA TYR A 107 2.17 -4.66 6.45
C TYR A 107 2.88 -5.94 6.91
N SER A 108 4.03 -6.27 6.34
CA SER A 108 4.86 -7.38 6.81
C SER A 108 5.68 -7.03 8.05
N THR A 109 5.87 -5.74 8.31
CA THR A 109 6.75 -5.21 9.36
C THR A 109 5.97 -4.44 10.43
N VAL A 110 4.91 -3.71 10.04
CA VAL A 110 4.15 -2.86 10.96
C VAL A 110 3.40 -3.68 12.01
N ALA A 111 3.47 -3.25 13.27
CA ALA A 111 2.65 -3.83 14.33
C ALA A 111 1.18 -3.38 14.18
N PHE A 112 0.25 -4.32 14.36
CA PHE A 112 -1.19 -4.07 14.22
C PHE A 112 -1.69 -2.97 15.18
N GLU A 113 -1.18 -2.98 16.41
CA GLU A 113 -1.48 -1.97 17.43
C GLU A 113 -1.07 -0.56 16.99
N SER A 114 -0.02 -0.43 16.18
CA SER A 114 0.42 0.86 15.65
C SER A 114 -0.57 1.40 14.62
N LEU A 115 -1.16 0.54 13.78
CA LEU A 115 -2.19 0.92 12.82
C LEU A 115 -3.47 1.41 13.53
N LEU A 116 -3.83 0.78 14.66
CA LEU A 116 -4.94 1.23 15.50
C LEU A 116 -4.67 2.60 16.12
N GLN A 117 -3.48 2.81 16.69
CA GLN A 117 -3.10 4.10 17.30
C GLN A 117 -3.11 5.24 16.31
N LEU A 118 -2.77 4.98 15.05
CA LEU A 118 -2.81 5.96 13.96
C LEU A 118 -4.20 6.13 13.35
N GLY A 119 -5.20 5.37 13.81
CA GLY A 119 -6.56 5.41 13.28
C GLY A 119 -6.69 4.84 11.86
N MET A 120 -5.70 4.08 11.41
CA MET A 120 -5.70 3.43 10.08
C MET A 120 -6.52 2.14 10.06
N MET A 121 -6.82 1.58 11.23
CA MET A 121 -7.67 0.41 11.42
C MET A 121 -8.57 0.60 12.63
N ASN A 122 -9.64 -0.19 12.73
CA ASN A 122 -10.57 -0.19 13.86
C ASN A 122 -10.37 -1.46 14.71
N GLU A 123 -10.79 -1.42 15.97
CA GLU A 123 -10.73 -2.59 16.86
C GLU A 123 -11.50 -3.81 16.31
N SER A 124 -12.56 -3.56 15.50
CA SER A 124 -13.29 -4.64 14.83
C SER A 124 -12.48 -5.40 13.78
N ASP A 125 -11.37 -4.82 13.34
CA ASP A 125 -10.48 -5.42 12.33
C ASP A 125 -9.37 -6.28 12.96
N MET A 126 -9.29 -6.33 14.30
CA MET A 126 -8.24 -7.07 15.03
C MET A 126 -8.34 -8.60 14.87
N ASP A 127 -9.52 -9.13 14.54
CA ASP A 127 -9.72 -10.56 14.31
C ASP A 127 -9.34 -11.02 12.89
N VAL A 128 -8.81 -10.10 12.06
CA VAL A 128 -8.45 -10.37 10.66
C VAL A 128 -6.99 -10.78 10.59
N GLU A 129 -6.71 -12.03 10.25
CA GLU A 129 -5.34 -12.54 10.07
C GLU A 129 -4.61 -11.91 8.87
N ILE A 130 -5.36 -11.41 7.87
CA ILE A 130 -4.83 -10.79 6.66
C ILE A 130 -5.68 -9.60 6.25
N ILE A 131 -5.04 -8.59 5.66
CA ILE A 131 -5.74 -7.49 4.99
C ILE A 131 -6.02 -7.92 3.56
N SER A 132 -7.30 -8.15 3.23
CA SER A 132 -7.71 -8.60 1.90
C SER A 132 -7.58 -7.47 0.88
N PHE A 133 -6.87 -7.72 -0.22
CA PHE A 133 -6.73 -6.79 -1.33
C PHE A 133 -8.08 -6.45 -1.97
N GLU A 134 -8.91 -7.46 -2.22
CA GLU A 134 -10.22 -7.26 -2.87
C GLU A 134 -11.13 -6.39 -2.01
N LYS A 135 -11.21 -6.67 -0.69
CA LYS A 135 -12.04 -5.88 0.23
C LYS A 135 -11.51 -4.46 0.40
N THR A 136 -10.19 -4.27 0.42
CA THR A 136 -9.57 -2.95 0.52
C THR A 136 -9.91 -2.10 -0.71
N VAL A 137 -9.74 -2.64 -1.91
CA VAL A 137 -10.08 -1.95 -3.16
C VAL A 137 -11.58 -1.64 -3.25
N GLU A 138 -12.46 -2.59 -2.83
CA GLU A 138 -13.90 -2.36 -2.79
C GLU A 138 -14.28 -1.26 -1.78
N GLY A 139 -13.66 -1.28 -0.61
CA GLY A 139 -13.84 -0.24 0.42
C GLY A 139 -13.46 1.15 -0.08
N LEU A 140 -12.31 1.27 -0.77
CA LEU A 140 -11.89 2.52 -1.38
C LEU A 140 -12.87 3.02 -2.45
N LYS A 141 -13.35 2.12 -3.33
CA LYS A 141 -14.38 2.49 -4.32
C LYS A 141 -15.66 2.97 -3.66
N THR A 142 -16.08 2.32 -2.58
CA THR A 142 -17.26 2.73 -1.81
C THR A 142 -17.05 4.11 -1.14
N SER A 143 -15.82 4.43 -0.77
CA SER A 143 -15.43 5.73 -0.20
C SER A 143 -15.23 6.82 -1.26
N GLY A 144 -15.44 6.54 -2.54
CA GLY A 144 -15.40 7.52 -3.62
C GLY A 144 -14.12 7.52 -4.46
N TYR A 145 -13.19 6.59 -4.22
CA TYR A 145 -12.02 6.43 -5.08
C TYR A 145 -12.37 5.76 -6.40
N THR A 146 -11.65 6.15 -7.44
CA THR A 146 -11.62 5.45 -8.73
C THR A 146 -10.36 4.59 -8.77
N CYS A 147 -10.52 3.26 -8.84
CA CYS A 147 -9.41 2.30 -8.82
C CYS A 147 -9.26 1.59 -10.17
N GLU A 148 -8.01 1.44 -10.60
CA GLU A 148 -7.56 0.71 -11.79
C GLU A 148 -6.43 -0.27 -11.45
#